data_f156fe4530b7b7f547ed36566fa4914d
#
_entry.id   f156fe4530b7b7f547ed36566fa4914d
#
_cell.length_a   1.000
_cell.length_b   1.000
_cell.length_c   1.000
_cell.angle_alpha   90.00
_cell.angle_beta   90.00
_cell.angle_gamma   90.00
#
_symmetry.space_group_name_H-M   'P 1'
#
loop_
_entity.id
_entity.type
_entity.pdbx_description
1 polymer ?
#
loop_
_entity_poly.entity_id
_entity_poly.type
_entity_poly.pdbx_seq_one_letter_code
_entity_poly.pdbx_strand_id
1 'polypeptide(L)'
;QSDWFGVDLAADGSRSFSHDWTPTSATADYFIDDNWSAHFLRPAHGGEQFDVEAIYFDNDASNAYMAIVTSFNTPGGVFYLGDVIHPGDLAMDLGGGSRDYGIDVDGATGLVADTDAGDWYQSNAIFLAENGPTNFSGGTSIGNASLDIYDAGIVEGGYGTYVIEVSVPRWMLNDPGAGDIIGLEWTMGCRNDVINLDGSFDG
;
A
#
# COMPACT_ATOMS: atom_id res chain seq x y z
N GLN A 1 -13.42 -8.43 -11.17
CA GLN A 1 -12.86 -7.40 -10.29
C GLN A 1 -13.84 -7.26 -9.14
N SER A 2 -13.44 -7.60 -7.95
CA SER A 2 -14.19 -7.31 -6.74
C SER A 2 -13.66 -5.98 -6.24
N ASP A 3 -14.35 -4.90 -6.55
CA ASP A 3 -14.12 -3.60 -5.93
C ASP A 3 -14.67 -3.67 -4.50
N TRP A 4 -13.82 -4.03 -3.55
CA TRP A 4 -14.21 -4.21 -2.15
C TRP A 4 -14.53 -2.89 -1.47
N PHE A 5 -13.91 -1.80 -1.93
CA PHE A 5 -14.07 -0.48 -1.33
C PHE A 5 -15.14 0.36 -2.05
N GLY A 6 -15.66 -0.12 -3.18
CA GLY A 6 -16.60 0.64 -4.00
C GLY A 6 -16.02 1.97 -4.48
N VAL A 7 -14.70 2.08 -4.58
CA VAL A 7 -14.05 3.24 -5.22
C VAL A 7 -14.39 3.20 -6.68
N ASP A 8 -15.06 4.24 -7.19
CA ASP A 8 -15.34 4.34 -8.62
C ASP A 8 -14.08 4.77 -9.37
N LEU A 9 -13.27 3.79 -9.72
CA LEU A 9 -12.08 3.98 -10.55
C LEU A 9 -12.44 4.27 -12.02
N ALA A 10 -13.72 4.45 -12.34
CA ALA A 10 -14.14 4.83 -13.67
C ALA A 10 -13.65 6.25 -13.96
N ALA A 11 -12.73 6.35 -14.91
CA ALA A 11 -12.26 7.62 -15.41
C ALA A 11 -13.44 8.52 -15.76
N ASP A 12 -13.56 9.67 -15.13
CA ASP A 12 -14.57 10.68 -15.46
C ASP A 12 -14.32 11.31 -16.85
N GLY A 13 -13.26 10.85 -17.54
CA GLY A 13 -12.85 11.37 -18.85
C GLY A 13 -12.23 12.76 -18.78
N SER A 14 -12.08 13.34 -17.60
CA SER A 14 -11.36 14.58 -17.42
C SER A 14 -9.85 14.27 -17.37
N ARG A 15 -9.04 15.06 -18.06
CA ARG A 15 -7.59 15.03 -17.94
C ARG A 15 -7.16 15.91 -16.76
N SER A 16 -7.89 15.84 -15.67
CA SER A 16 -7.55 16.51 -14.42
C SER A 16 -6.45 15.67 -13.74
N PHE A 17 -5.44 16.32 -13.19
CA PHE A 17 -4.37 15.66 -12.43
C PHE A 17 -4.83 15.24 -11.03
N SER A 18 -6.10 15.16 -10.78
CA SER A 18 -6.67 14.65 -9.55
C SER A 18 -7.94 13.84 -9.85
N HIS A 19 -7.95 12.60 -9.44
CA HIS A 19 -9.14 11.76 -9.41
C HIS A 19 -9.81 11.84 -8.05
N ASP A 20 -11.11 11.56 -7.99
CA ASP A 20 -11.80 11.45 -6.71
C ASP A 20 -11.62 10.02 -6.19
N TRP A 21 -10.62 9.82 -5.35
CA TRP A 21 -10.35 8.53 -4.71
C TRP A 21 -11.21 8.25 -3.49
N THR A 22 -12.25 9.04 -3.23
CA THR A 22 -13.13 8.84 -2.09
C THR A 22 -13.88 7.52 -2.20
N PRO A 23 -13.78 6.61 -1.21
CA PRO A 23 -14.47 5.33 -1.26
C PRO A 23 -15.98 5.51 -1.14
N THR A 24 -16.77 4.65 -1.76
CA THR A 24 -18.23 4.64 -1.61
C THR A 24 -18.69 3.89 -0.37
N SER A 25 -17.82 3.05 0.21
CA SER A 25 -18.07 2.42 1.51
C SER A 25 -18.08 3.46 2.62
N ALA A 26 -19.15 3.47 3.43
CA ALA A 26 -19.27 4.40 4.56
C ALA A 26 -18.47 3.96 5.80
N THR A 27 -17.95 2.74 5.80
CA THR A 27 -17.17 2.14 6.89
C THR A 27 -15.66 2.14 6.60
N ALA A 28 -15.26 2.36 5.36
CA ALA A 28 -13.84 2.36 5.02
C ALA A 28 -13.11 3.56 5.63
N ASP A 29 -12.05 3.28 6.37
CA ASP A 29 -11.04 4.27 6.71
C ASP A 29 -10.13 4.48 5.50
N TYR A 30 -9.75 5.72 5.23
CA TYR A 30 -8.90 6.03 4.08
C TYR A 30 -8.08 7.28 4.28
N PHE A 31 -6.96 7.34 3.57
CA PHE A 31 -6.15 8.55 3.43
C PHE A 31 -5.82 8.75 1.94
N ILE A 32 -6.02 9.97 1.46
CA ILE A 32 -5.73 10.37 0.08
C ILE A 32 -4.61 11.40 0.14
N ASP A 33 -3.55 11.14 -0.58
CA ASP A 33 -2.38 12.02 -0.73
C ASP A 33 -1.99 12.17 -2.21
N ASP A 34 -2.97 12.51 -3.03
CA ASP A 34 -2.79 12.82 -4.45
C ASP A 34 -2.03 14.15 -4.58
N ASN A 35 -0.73 14.10 -4.41
CA ASN A 35 0.17 15.25 -4.41
C ASN A 35 1.15 15.19 -5.58
N TRP A 36 0.72 15.58 -6.77
CA TRP A 36 1.65 15.76 -7.87
C TRP A 36 2.73 16.79 -7.53
N SER A 37 3.95 16.34 -7.33
CA SER A 37 5.11 17.21 -7.15
C SER A 37 6.20 16.85 -8.16
N ALA A 38 6.61 17.85 -8.92
CA ALA A 38 7.68 17.71 -9.93
C ALA A 38 9.09 17.53 -9.32
N HIS A 39 9.24 17.25 -8.04
CA HIS A 39 10.53 17.20 -7.35
C HIS A 39 10.94 15.78 -6.99
N PHE A 40 11.99 15.31 -7.58
CA PHE A 40 12.46 13.93 -7.65
C PHE A 40 13.12 13.32 -6.40
N LEU A 41 13.16 13.88 -5.23
CA LEU A 41 14.03 13.33 -4.18
C LEU A 41 13.59 13.63 -2.73
N ARG A 42 12.32 13.63 -2.43
CA ARG A 42 11.84 13.72 -1.03
C ARG A 42 10.60 12.84 -0.87
N PRO A 43 10.30 12.36 0.34
CA PRO A 43 9.02 11.75 0.63
C PRO A 43 7.88 12.66 0.15
N ALA A 44 6.87 12.10 -0.48
CA ALA A 44 5.79 12.82 -1.15
C ALA A 44 6.26 13.74 -2.31
N HIS A 45 7.38 13.46 -2.96
CA HIS A 45 7.95 14.32 -4.01
C HIS A 45 8.52 13.55 -5.20
N GLY A 46 8.19 12.28 -5.38
CA GLY A 46 8.75 11.42 -6.42
C GLY A 46 8.37 11.76 -7.84
N GLY A 47 7.49 12.70 -8.04
CA GLY A 47 6.80 12.90 -9.30
C GLY A 47 5.82 11.75 -9.57
N GLU A 48 4.90 11.95 -10.46
CA GLU A 48 3.78 11.05 -10.77
C GLU A 48 4.15 9.56 -10.83
N GLN A 49 5.28 9.21 -11.44
CA GLN A 49 5.74 7.82 -11.55
C GLN A 49 5.97 7.10 -10.21
N PHE A 50 6.13 7.85 -9.12
CA PHE A 50 6.40 7.38 -7.78
C PHE A 50 5.36 7.86 -6.77
N ASP A 51 4.20 8.30 -7.26
CA ASP A 51 3.14 8.80 -6.41
C ASP A 51 2.29 7.67 -5.84
N VAL A 52 1.92 7.80 -4.57
CA VAL A 52 0.96 6.92 -3.90
C VAL A 52 -0.28 7.73 -3.60
N GLU A 53 -1.31 7.53 -4.38
CA GLU A 53 -2.53 8.34 -4.41
C GLU A 53 -3.41 8.17 -3.18
N ALA A 54 -3.58 6.90 -2.76
CA ALA A 54 -4.50 6.59 -1.67
C ALA A 54 -4.23 5.24 -1.01
N ILE A 55 -4.61 5.12 0.25
CA ILE A 55 -4.65 3.86 1.00
C ILE A 55 -6.00 3.72 1.71
N TYR A 56 -6.50 2.50 1.79
CA TYR A 56 -7.81 2.18 2.34
C TYR A 56 -7.74 0.99 3.28
N PHE A 57 -8.62 1.01 4.28
CA PHE A 57 -8.89 -0.10 5.17
C PHE A 57 -10.39 -0.27 5.37
N ASP A 58 -10.87 -1.49 5.33
CA ASP A 58 -12.22 -1.89 5.74
C ASP A 58 -12.19 -3.32 6.28
N ASN A 59 -13.22 -3.78 6.96
CA ASN A 59 -13.31 -5.14 7.42
C ASN A 59 -14.75 -5.66 7.51
N ASP A 60 -14.86 -6.97 7.50
CA ASP A 60 -16.08 -7.67 7.89
C ASP A 60 -15.79 -8.63 9.07
N ALA A 61 -16.75 -9.48 9.41
CA ALA A 61 -16.59 -10.44 10.50
C ALA A 61 -15.47 -11.49 10.27
N SER A 62 -14.98 -11.64 9.06
CA SER A 62 -14.05 -12.71 8.66
C SER A 62 -12.71 -12.21 8.16
N ASN A 63 -12.70 -11.06 7.49
CA ASN A 63 -11.54 -10.55 6.80
C ASN A 63 -11.29 -9.07 7.10
N ALA A 64 -10.02 -8.69 6.99
CA ALA A 64 -9.55 -7.32 6.84
C ALA A 64 -9.20 -7.09 5.36
N TYR A 65 -9.60 -5.94 4.83
CA TYR A 65 -9.40 -5.54 3.44
C TYR A 65 -8.55 -4.29 3.39
N MET A 66 -7.57 -4.27 2.51
CA MET A 66 -6.70 -3.13 2.29
C MET A 66 -6.56 -2.90 0.79
N ALA A 67 -6.48 -1.64 0.40
CA ALA A 67 -6.13 -1.30 -0.97
C ALA A 67 -5.18 -0.10 -1.00
N ILE A 68 -4.31 -0.09 -2.00
CA ILE A 68 -3.37 0.99 -2.27
C ILE A 68 -3.53 1.37 -3.74
N VAL A 69 -3.66 2.65 -4.01
CA VAL A 69 -3.67 3.21 -5.36
C VAL A 69 -2.37 3.97 -5.57
N THR A 70 -1.70 3.70 -6.68
CA THR A 70 -0.39 4.29 -6.94
C THR A 70 -0.10 4.37 -8.44
N SER A 71 0.61 5.41 -8.85
CA SER A 71 1.18 5.51 -10.20
C SER A 71 2.48 4.71 -10.36
N PHE A 72 2.97 4.08 -9.30
CA PHE A 72 4.13 3.21 -9.35
C PHE A 72 3.79 1.87 -10.02
N ASN A 73 4.57 1.49 -11.06
CA ASN A 73 4.36 0.22 -11.79
C ASN A 73 4.67 -0.99 -10.90
N THR A 74 3.74 -1.40 -10.08
CA THR A 74 3.88 -2.51 -9.11
C THR A 74 4.16 -3.87 -9.76
N PRO A 75 3.52 -4.26 -10.88
CA PRO A 75 3.77 -5.58 -11.47
C PRO A 75 5.17 -5.77 -12.06
N GLY A 76 5.86 -4.69 -12.40
CA GLY A 76 7.14 -4.77 -13.11
C GLY A 76 8.28 -3.97 -12.49
N GLY A 77 7.95 -3.19 -11.48
CA GLY A 77 8.89 -2.20 -10.94
C GLY A 77 9.17 -1.05 -11.92
N VAL A 78 9.97 -0.12 -11.49
CA VAL A 78 10.38 1.05 -12.28
C VAL A 78 11.87 1.06 -12.49
N PHE A 79 12.31 1.08 -13.76
CA PHE A 79 13.74 1.21 -14.07
C PHE A 79 14.16 2.67 -13.95
N TYR A 80 15.04 2.94 -13.01
CA TYR A 80 15.52 4.29 -12.74
C TYR A 80 17.02 4.28 -12.37
N LEU A 81 17.78 5.19 -12.97
CA LEU A 81 19.23 5.36 -12.76
C LEU A 81 20.07 4.07 -12.85
N GLY A 82 19.66 3.10 -13.66
CA GLY A 82 20.43 1.88 -13.90
C GLY A 82 20.03 0.69 -13.02
N ASP A 83 18.99 0.84 -12.20
CA ASP A 83 18.45 -0.22 -11.35
C ASP A 83 16.93 -0.32 -11.47
N VAL A 84 16.37 -1.44 -11.06
CA VAL A 84 14.93 -1.64 -10.96
C VAL A 84 14.50 -1.38 -9.53
N ILE A 85 13.62 -0.39 -9.35
CA ILE A 85 12.95 -0.14 -8.09
C ILE A 85 11.72 -1.03 -8.06
N HIS A 86 11.61 -1.86 -7.05
CA HIS A 86 10.47 -2.74 -6.82
C HIS A 86 9.45 -2.09 -5.88
N PRO A 87 8.19 -2.55 -5.83
CA PRO A 87 7.27 -2.18 -4.77
C PRO A 87 7.84 -2.58 -3.42
N GLY A 88 7.40 -1.94 -2.36
CA GLY A 88 7.65 -2.41 -1.01
C GLY A 88 6.55 -3.34 -0.54
N ASP A 89 6.77 -3.95 0.61
CA ASP A 89 5.78 -4.77 1.29
C ASP A 89 4.84 -3.91 2.15
N LEU A 90 3.61 -4.38 2.34
CA LEU A 90 2.65 -3.70 3.20
C LEU A 90 2.95 -4.03 4.66
N ALA A 91 3.21 -3.00 5.45
CA ALA A 91 3.41 -3.12 6.88
C ALA A 91 2.12 -2.84 7.65
N MET A 92 1.87 -3.63 8.71
CA MET A 92 0.73 -3.47 9.60
C MET A 92 1.19 -3.45 11.06
N ASP A 93 0.59 -2.54 11.85
CA ASP A 93 0.77 -2.40 13.30
C ASP A 93 -0.60 -2.54 13.98
N LEU A 94 -0.73 -3.46 14.91
CA LEU A 94 -1.97 -3.67 15.71
C LEU A 94 -1.85 -3.02 17.11
N GLY A 95 -1.34 -1.80 17.16
CA GLY A 95 -1.30 -0.99 18.37
C GLY A 95 -0.05 -1.18 19.23
N GLY A 96 0.96 -1.90 18.73
CA GLY A 96 2.24 -2.10 19.40
C GLY A 96 3.27 -1.00 19.11
N GLY A 97 3.04 -0.15 18.11
CA GLY A 97 3.99 0.86 17.64
C GLY A 97 5.20 0.25 16.92
N SER A 98 5.06 -1.00 16.50
CA SER A 98 6.03 -1.74 15.68
C SER A 98 5.29 -2.35 14.48
N ARG A 99 6.01 -2.67 13.43
CA ARG A 99 5.43 -3.39 12.29
C ARG A 99 5.23 -4.85 12.67
N ASP A 100 4.08 -5.14 13.30
CA ASP A 100 3.77 -6.47 13.86
C ASP A 100 3.55 -7.51 12.77
N TYR A 101 3.08 -7.08 11.59
CA TYR A 101 2.85 -7.96 10.45
C TYR A 101 3.37 -7.36 9.16
N GLY A 102 3.82 -8.24 8.26
CA GLY A 102 4.17 -7.90 6.88
C GLY A 102 3.36 -8.71 5.88
N ILE A 103 3.00 -8.09 4.76
CA ILE A 103 2.42 -8.78 3.60
C ILE A 103 3.34 -8.59 2.42
N ASP A 104 3.82 -9.69 1.86
CA ASP A 104 4.71 -9.71 0.69
C ASP A 104 3.94 -9.26 -0.57
N VAL A 105 4.19 -8.01 -0.93
CA VAL A 105 3.72 -7.37 -2.15
C VAL A 105 4.81 -7.38 -3.22
N ASP A 106 6.08 -7.17 -2.85
CA ASP A 106 7.22 -7.17 -3.78
C ASP A 106 7.33 -8.51 -4.53
N GLY A 107 7.30 -9.63 -3.80
CA GLY A 107 7.27 -10.97 -4.38
C GLY A 107 5.92 -11.39 -4.95
N ALA A 108 4.89 -10.58 -4.79
CA ALA A 108 3.49 -10.84 -5.20
C ALA A 108 2.96 -12.19 -4.68
N THR A 109 3.42 -12.65 -3.52
CA THR A 109 2.99 -13.93 -2.95
C THR A 109 1.84 -13.78 -1.98
N GLY A 110 1.62 -12.58 -1.46
CA GLY A 110 0.64 -12.30 -0.40
C GLY A 110 0.99 -13.02 0.91
N LEU A 111 2.23 -13.47 1.11
CA LEU A 111 2.67 -14.08 2.34
C LEU A 111 2.42 -13.14 3.52
N VAL A 112 1.69 -13.60 4.51
CA VAL A 112 1.51 -12.91 5.79
C VAL A 112 2.49 -13.48 6.80
N ALA A 113 3.30 -12.63 7.39
CA ALA A 113 4.23 -13.00 8.46
C ALA A 113 4.02 -12.13 9.70
N ASP A 114 4.14 -12.76 10.86
CA ASP A 114 4.35 -12.08 12.15
C ASP A 114 5.81 -11.62 12.17
N THR A 115 6.03 -10.32 12.25
CA THR A 115 7.34 -9.68 12.09
C THR A 115 7.67 -8.81 13.30
N ASP A 116 8.94 -8.49 13.44
CA ASP A 116 9.40 -7.44 14.35
C ASP A 116 10.32 -6.44 13.59
N ALA A 117 10.76 -5.41 14.27
CA ALA A 117 11.58 -4.38 13.65
C ALA A 117 12.88 -4.92 13.03
N GLY A 118 13.37 -6.07 13.49
CA GLY A 118 14.59 -6.72 12.99
C GLY A 118 14.39 -7.46 11.66
N ASP A 119 13.18 -7.77 11.31
CA ASP A 119 12.83 -8.48 10.08
C ASP A 119 12.72 -7.55 8.87
N TRP A 120 12.62 -6.25 9.10
CA TRP A 120 12.44 -5.23 8.06
C TRP A 120 13.76 -4.64 7.58
N TYR A 121 13.89 -4.43 6.28
CA TYR A 121 15.06 -3.85 5.64
C TYR A 121 14.67 -2.87 4.52
N GLN A 122 15.61 -2.04 4.09
CA GLN A 122 15.42 -1.19 2.92
C GLN A 122 15.95 -1.91 1.67
N SER A 123 15.08 -2.15 0.71
CA SER A 123 15.42 -2.93 -0.49
C SER A 123 16.29 -2.16 -1.48
N ASN A 124 16.23 -0.83 -1.50
CA ASN A 124 17.00 -0.01 -2.42
C ASN A 124 17.68 1.15 -1.70
N ALA A 125 19.01 1.05 -1.52
CA ALA A 125 19.82 2.04 -0.81
C ALA A 125 20.28 3.23 -1.67
N ILE A 126 19.90 3.28 -2.96
CA ILE A 126 20.40 4.30 -3.90
C ILE A 126 19.77 5.67 -3.58
N PHE A 127 18.56 5.67 -3.05
CA PHE A 127 17.84 6.89 -2.71
C PHE A 127 17.75 7.05 -1.19
N LEU A 128 18.62 7.89 -0.64
CA LEU A 128 18.67 8.20 0.79
C LEU A 128 17.64 9.27 1.21
N ALA A 129 16.50 9.35 0.54
CA ALA A 129 15.52 10.39 0.83
C ALA A 129 14.94 10.24 2.24
N GLU A 130 14.63 9.02 2.66
CA GLU A 130 14.35 8.65 4.05
C GLU A 130 14.87 7.26 4.38
N ASN A 131 15.55 7.15 5.52
CA ASN A 131 15.96 5.86 6.06
C ASN A 131 14.74 5.18 6.71
N GLY A 132 14.27 4.15 6.10
CA GLY A 132 13.21 3.32 6.68
C GLY A 132 13.05 2.03 5.92
N PRO A 133 12.54 1.00 6.57
CA PRO A 133 12.35 -0.29 5.92
C PRO A 133 11.24 -0.20 4.88
N THR A 134 11.40 -0.99 3.83
CA THR A 134 10.46 -1.09 2.71
C THR A 134 9.96 -2.51 2.52
N ASN A 135 10.77 -3.50 2.90
CA ASN A 135 10.48 -4.92 2.70
C ASN A 135 10.84 -5.69 3.96
N PHE A 136 10.27 -6.86 4.15
CA PHE A 136 10.66 -7.75 5.22
C PHE A 136 11.30 -9.04 4.69
N SER A 137 12.22 -9.59 5.48
CA SER A 137 12.77 -10.92 5.25
C SER A 137 13.01 -11.58 6.59
N GLY A 138 12.18 -12.51 6.94
CA GLY A 138 12.19 -13.13 8.26
C GLY A 138 10.80 -13.19 8.84
N GLY A 139 10.73 -13.17 10.17
CA GLY A 139 9.45 -13.34 10.86
C GLY A 139 8.91 -14.77 10.81
N THR A 140 7.74 -14.95 11.37
CA THR A 140 7.04 -16.24 11.38
C THR A 140 5.93 -16.23 10.35
N SER A 141 6.05 -17.05 9.30
CA SER A 141 4.98 -17.21 8.31
C SER A 141 3.70 -17.71 8.95
N ILE A 142 2.60 -17.02 8.70
CA ILE A 142 1.25 -17.38 9.18
C ILE A 142 0.45 -18.04 8.07
N GLY A 143 0.53 -17.52 6.85
CA GLY A 143 -0.22 -18.00 5.69
C GLY A 143 -0.14 -17.02 4.54
N ASN A 144 -1.07 -17.12 3.60
CA ASN A 144 -1.15 -16.20 2.48
C ASN A 144 -2.48 -15.45 2.50
N ALA A 145 -2.43 -14.14 2.35
CA ALA A 145 -3.56 -13.30 2.01
C ALA A 145 -3.97 -13.52 0.55
N SER A 146 -5.18 -13.14 0.19
CA SER A 146 -5.51 -12.90 -1.21
C SER A 146 -4.90 -11.57 -1.63
N LEU A 147 -4.07 -11.59 -2.64
CA LEU A 147 -3.41 -10.41 -3.21
C LEU A 147 -3.76 -10.33 -4.70
N ASP A 148 -4.24 -9.18 -5.15
CA ASP A 148 -4.42 -8.84 -6.56
C ASP A 148 -3.73 -7.50 -6.87
N ILE A 149 -3.01 -7.44 -7.97
CA ILE A 149 -2.30 -6.24 -8.44
C ILE A 149 -2.66 -6.04 -9.90
N TYR A 150 -3.29 -4.92 -10.20
CA TYR A 150 -3.77 -4.67 -11.56
C TYR A 150 -3.65 -3.21 -12.00
N ASP A 151 -3.60 -3.01 -13.32
CA ASP A 151 -3.70 -1.69 -13.94
C ASP A 151 -5.15 -1.21 -13.91
N ALA A 152 -5.40 -0.07 -13.30
CA ALA A 152 -6.73 0.52 -13.18
C ALA A 152 -7.27 1.04 -14.54
N GLY A 153 -6.41 1.13 -15.55
CA GLY A 153 -6.76 1.72 -16.86
C GLY A 153 -6.82 3.24 -16.84
N ILE A 154 -6.34 3.86 -15.79
CA ILE A 154 -6.23 5.30 -15.61
C ILE A 154 -4.81 5.73 -15.96
N VAL A 155 -4.64 6.93 -16.50
CA VAL A 155 -3.33 7.51 -16.81
C VAL A 155 -3.28 8.94 -16.31
N GLU A 156 -2.39 9.18 -15.35
CA GLU A 156 -2.10 10.49 -14.80
C GLU A 156 -0.67 10.90 -15.13
N GLY A 157 -0.43 12.16 -15.41
CA GLY A 157 0.90 12.67 -15.75
C GLY A 157 1.65 11.93 -16.88
N GLY A 158 1.01 10.98 -17.56
CA GLY A 158 1.60 10.09 -18.55
C GLY A 158 1.99 8.71 -18.01
N TYR A 159 1.67 8.41 -16.76
CA TYR A 159 1.93 7.14 -16.09
C TYR A 159 0.62 6.41 -15.82
N GLY A 160 0.67 5.08 -15.81
CA GLY A 160 -0.50 4.25 -15.49
C GLY A 160 -0.72 4.20 -13.98
N THR A 161 -1.98 4.14 -13.56
CA THR A 161 -2.34 3.95 -12.16
C THR A 161 -2.60 2.48 -11.89
N TYR A 162 -2.05 1.98 -10.81
CA TYR A 162 -2.14 0.59 -10.37
C TYR A 162 -2.86 0.50 -9.03
N VAL A 163 -3.53 -0.63 -8.82
CA VAL A 163 -4.20 -0.93 -7.56
C VAL A 163 -3.62 -2.22 -6.99
N ILE A 164 -3.30 -2.19 -5.71
CA ILE A 164 -2.93 -3.34 -4.91
C ILE A 164 -4.10 -3.63 -3.98
N GLU A 165 -4.76 -4.77 -4.12
CA GLU A 165 -5.85 -5.20 -3.24
C GLU A 165 -5.41 -6.40 -2.41
N VAL A 166 -5.66 -6.33 -1.12
CA VAL A 166 -5.31 -7.38 -0.16
C VAL A 166 -6.51 -7.74 0.69
N SER A 167 -6.75 -9.04 0.87
CA SER A 167 -7.72 -9.56 1.84
C SER A 167 -7.04 -10.56 2.77
N VAL A 168 -7.04 -10.24 4.05
CA VAL A 168 -6.43 -11.05 5.10
C VAL A 168 -7.52 -11.62 6.01
N PRO A 169 -7.63 -12.95 6.19
CA PRO A 169 -8.47 -13.51 7.23
C PRO A 169 -8.10 -12.96 8.62
N ARG A 170 -9.07 -12.46 9.39
CA ARG A 170 -8.83 -11.81 10.69
C ARG A 170 -8.07 -12.69 11.69
N TRP A 171 -8.26 -14.00 11.62
CA TRP A 171 -7.53 -14.93 12.48
C TRP A 171 -6.00 -14.88 12.27
N MET A 172 -5.51 -14.48 11.08
CA MET A 172 -4.08 -14.28 10.82
C MET A 172 -3.53 -13.05 11.56
N LEU A 173 -4.41 -12.13 11.91
CA LEU A 173 -4.11 -10.91 12.67
C LEU A 173 -4.49 -11.04 14.15
N ASN A 174 -4.62 -12.27 14.66
CA ASN A 174 -5.01 -12.55 16.04
C ASN A 174 -6.44 -12.10 16.40
N ASP A 175 -7.37 -12.12 15.42
CA ASP A 175 -8.79 -11.79 15.56
C ASP A 175 -9.04 -10.45 16.28
N PRO A 176 -8.62 -9.32 15.74
CA PRO A 176 -8.85 -8.00 16.34
C PRO A 176 -10.33 -7.75 16.60
N GLY A 177 -10.64 -7.15 17.72
CA GLY A 177 -12.01 -6.80 18.12
C GLY A 177 -12.46 -5.45 17.58
N ALA A 178 -13.77 -5.16 17.74
CA ALA A 178 -14.31 -3.86 17.40
C ALA A 178 -13.62 -2.73 18.18
N GLY A 179 -13.16 -1.71 17.47
CA GLY A 179 -12.43 -0.56 18.01
C GLY A 179 -10.93 -0.79 18.19
N ASP A 180 -10.42 -2.00 17.89
CA ASP A 180 -8.96 -2.18 17.81
C ASP A 180 -8.42 -1.39 16.61
N ILE A 181 -7.27 -0.76 16.80
CA ILE A 181 -6.64 0.09 15.79
C ILE A 181 -5.67 -0.73 14.97
N ILE A 182 -5.61 -0.43 13.67
CA ILE A 182 -4.61 -0.92 12.76
C ILE A 182 -3.89 0.26 12.11
N GLY A 183 -2.57 0.29 12.18
CA GLY A 183 -1.72 1.17 11.39
C GLY A 183 -1.28 0.45 10.12
N LEU A 184 -1.40 1.10 8.97
CA LEU A 184 -0.90 0.63 7.69
C LEU A 184 0.18 1.56 7.19
N GLU A 185 1.24 1.00 6.61
CA GLU A 185 2.28 1.76 5.90
C GLU A 185 2.64 1.04 4.62
N TRP A 186 2.67 1.77 3.53
CA TRP A 186 3.20 1.26 2.25
C TRP A 186 4.08 2.31 1.57
N THR A 187 5.07 1.83 0.84
CA THR A 187 5.99 2.62 0.02
C THR A 187 6.65 1.73 -1.02
N MET A 188 7.17 2.31 -2.10
CA MET A 188 8.05 1.60 -3.00
C MET A 188 9.46 1.46 -2.41
N GLY A 189 10.28 0.56 -2.97
CA GLY A 189 11.60 0.20 -2.45
C GLY A 189 12.59 1.35 -2.28
N CYS A 190 12.41 2.47 -2.97
CA CYS A 190 13.23 3.67 -2.81
C CYS A 190 12.71 4.65 -1.74
N ARG A 191 11.53 4.44 -1.15
CA ARG A 191 10.85 5.36 -0.22
C ARG A 191 10.70 6.79 -0.77
N ASN A 192 10.49 6.92 -2.04
CA ASN A 192 10.32 8.23 -2.63
C ASN A 192 8.98 8.87 -2.23
N ASP A 193 7.98 8.03 -2.06
CA ASP A 193 6.71 8.38 -1.47
C ASP A 193 6.28 7.32 -0.44
N VAL A 194 5.59 7.74 0.61
CA VAL A 194 5.18 6.87 1.73
C VAL A 194 3.77 7.25 2.14
N ILE A 195 2.88 6.29 2.14
CA ILE A 195 1.51 6.50 2.60
C ILE A 195 1.24 5.73 3.89
N ASN A 196 0.51 6.36 4.81
CA ASN A 196 0.14 5.77 6.10
C ASN A 196 -1.34 5.98 6.38
N LEU A 197 -1.95 5.01 7.03
CA LEU A 197 -3.34 5.09 7.48
C LEU A 197 -3.45 4.46 8.87
N ASP A 198 -4.12 5.16 9.79
CA ASP A 198 -4.65 4.56 11.01
C ASP A 198 -6.13 4.27 10.79
N GLY A 199 -6.47 2.99 10.77
CA GLY A 199 -7.83 2.49 10.63
C GLY A 199 -8.31 1.83 11.92
N SER A 200 -9.58 1.45 11.95
CA SER A 200 -10.18 0.76 13.10
C SER A 200 -11.06 -0.41 12.64
N PHE A 201 -11.01 -1.50 13.39
CA PHE A 201 -11.89 -2.63 13.14
C PHE A 201 -13.32 -2.33 13.59
N ASP A 202 -14.25 -2.51 12.67
CA ASP A 202 -15.69 -2.55 12.97
C ASP A 202 -16.08 -3.91 13.57
N GLY A 203 -17.23 -3.95 14.29
CA GLY A 203 -17.72 -5.14 14.97
C GLY A 203 -18.39 -6.17 14.06
#